data_49304f8b24dadb8829aa46dea04a2023
#
_entry.id   49304f8b24dadb8829aa46dea04a2023
#
_cell.length_a   1.000
_cell.length_b   1.000
_cell.length_c   1.000
_cell.angle_alpha   90.00
_cell.angle_beta   90.00
_cell.angle_gamma   90.00
#
_symmetry.space_group_name_H-M   'P 1'
#
loop_
_entity.id
_entity.type
_entity.pdbx_description
1 polymer ?
#
loop_
_entity_poly.entity_id
_entity_poly.type
_entity_poly.pdbx_seq_one_letter_code
_entity_poly.pdbx_strand_id
1 'polypeptide(L)'
;MLPQLWDAIRFTVDHREGDGQFILTGSAVPADTSEIHHSGAGRYGWLLMRPMSLWESGDSTGEVSLGKLFTSPEAIGASSHVDIARLAYLICRGGWPRAIAKQTEKSA
;
A
#
# COMPACT_ATOMS: atom_id res chain seq x y z
N MET A 1 -19.20 -7.61 3.10
CA MET A 1 -19.35 -6.31 3.82
C MET A 1 -20.84 -6.03 3.87
N LEU A 2 -21.35 -5.49 4.98
CA LEU A 2 -22.78 -5.23 5.14
C LEU A 2 -23.16 -3.99 4.32
N PRO A 3 -24.14 -4.05 3.40
CA PRO A 3 -24.59 -2.89 2.61
C PRO A 3 -24.98 -1.69 3.51
N GLN A 4 -25.57 -1.97 4.64
CA GLN A 4 -25.99 -0.97 5.63
C GLN A 4 -24.84 -0.10 6.17
N LEU A 5 -23.60 -0.62 6.22
CA LEU A 5 -22.44 0.15 6.66
C LEU A 5 -22.09 1.26 5.63
N TRP A 6 -22.20 0.95 4.35
CA TRP A 6 -21.95 1.93 3.28
C TRP A 6 -22.96 3.07 3.31
N ASP A 7 -24.25 2.74 3.50
CA ASP A 7 -25.29 3.74 3.59
C ASP A 7 -25.14 4.63 4.83
N ALA A 8 -24.78 4.05 5.96
CA ALA A 8 -24.53 4.81 7.19
C ALA A 8 -23.33 5.77 7.07
N ILE A 9 -22.24 5.32 6.43
CA ILE A 9 -21.06 6.16 6.21
C ILE A 9 -21.39 7.27 5.23
N ARG A 10 -22.05 6.96 4.11
CA ARG A 10 -22.49 7.96 3.13
C ARG A 10 -23.37 9.02 3.78
N PHE A 11 -24.37 8.61 4.53
CA PHE A 11 -25.24 9.53 5.27
C PHE A 11 -24.42 10.43 6.20
N THR A 12 -23.47 9.86 6.93
CA THR A 12 -22.64 10.63 7.86
C THR A 12 -21.75 11.63 7.15
N VAL A 13 -21.11 11.25 6.05
CA VAL A 13 -20.26 12.14 5.24
C VAL A 13 -21.08 13.28 4.63
N ASP A 14 -22.31 13.00 4.19
CA ASP A 14 -23.17 14.03 3.60
C ASP A 14 -23.67 15.06 4.63
N HIS A 15 -23.67 14.73 5.93
CA HIS A 15 -24.15 15.60 7.01
C HIS A 15 -23.05 16.17 7.90
N ARG A 16 -21.79 15.89 7.60
CA ARG A 16 -20.64 16.43 8.32
C ARG A 16 -19.73 17.21 7.35
N GLU A 17 -19.21 18.31 7.83
CA GLU A 17 -18.22 19.08 7.11
C GLU A 17 -16.83 18.42 7.22
N GLY A 18 -16.03 18.52 6.16
CA GLY A 18 -14.65 18.05 6.10
C GLY A 18 -14.46 16.72 5.36
N ASP A 19 -13.27 16.58 4.77
CA ASP A 19 -12.83 15.39 4.04
C ASP A 19 -12.12 14.38 4.97
N GLY A 20 -11.94 13.13 4.49
CA GLY A 20 -11.12 12.13 5.17
C GLY A 20 -11.66 11.63 6.52
N GLN A 21 -12.96 11.67 6.71
CA GLN A 21 -13.61 11.35 7.99
C GLN A 21 -13.55 9.87 8.36
N PHE A 22 -13.43 8.98 7.38
CA PHE A 22 -13.43 7.53 7.58
C PHE A 22 -12.34 6.85 6.75
N ILE A 23 -11.72 5.84 7.35
CA ILE A 23 -10.84 4.89 6.65
C ILE A 23 -11.50 3.52 6.73
N LEU A 24 -11.88 2.98 5.59
CA LEU A 24 -12.44 1.63 5.47
C LEU A 24 -11.38 0.68 4.98
N THR A 25 -11.13 -0.38 5.71
CA THR A 25 -10.15 -1.39 5.33
C THR A 25 -10.81 -2.75 5.19
N GLY A 26 -10.34 -3.55 4.26
CA GLY A 26 -10.81 -4.91 4.05
C GLY A 26 -9.89 -5.69 3.13
N SER A 27 -9.84 -6.99 3.33
CA SER A 27 -9.08 -7.93 2.48
C SER A 27 -9.85 -8.38 1.23
N ALA A 28 -11.15 -8.10 1.16
CA ALA A 28 -12.00 -8.47 0.05
C ALA A 28 -12.52 -7.23 -0.67
N VAL A 29 -12.47 -7.26 -2.00
CA VAL A 29 -13.18 -6.30 -2.83
C VAL A 29 -14.68 -6.64 -2.74
N PRO A 30 -15.57 -5.66 -2.53
CA PRO A 30 -17.01 -5.91 -2.57
C PRO A 30 -17.40 -6.61 -3.88
N ALA A 31 -18.25 -7.63 -3.79
CA ALA A 31 -18.65 -8.43 -4.95
C ALA A 31 -19.36 -7.62 -6.04
N ASP A 32 -20.00 -6.52 -5.65
CA ASP A 32 -20.61 -5.57 -6.55
C ASP A 32 -20.03 -4.18 -6.31
N THR A 33 -19.13 -3.77 -7.19
CA THR A 33 -18.54 -2.43 -7.19
C THR A 33 -19.38 -1.44 -7.99
N SER A 34 -20.33 -1.91 -8.82
CA SER A 34 -21.13 -1.06 -9.68
C SER A 34 -22.06 -0.15 -8.87
N GLU A 35 -22.71 -0.66 -7.86
CA GLU A 35 -23.54 0.15 -6.95
C GLU A 35 -22.72 1.15 -6.14
N ILE A 36 -21.51 0.76 -5.74
CA ILE A 36 -20.61 1.63 -4.98
C ILE A 36 -20.08 2.79 -5.82
N HIS A 37 -19.74 2.53 -7.09
CA HIS A 37 -19.25 3.56 -8.01
C HIS A 37 -20.33 4.61 -8.33
N HIS A 38 -21.57 4.21 -8.49
CA HIS A 38 -22.67 5.14 -8.81
C HIS A 38 -23.12 5.98 -7.61
N SER A 39 -23.05 5.45 -6.40
CA SER A 39 -23.50 6.16 -5.19
C SER A 39 -22.41 6.91 -4.43
N GLY A 40 -21.15 6.68 -4.79
CA GLY A 40 -19.98 7.18 -4.06
C GLY A 40 -19.15 8.24 -4.80
N ALA A 41 -19.59 8.71 -5.97
CA ALA A 41 -18.84 9.70 -6.75
C ALA A 41 -18.54 10.96 -5.92
N GLY A 42 -17.26 11.31 -5.83
CA GLY A 42 -16.79 12.47 -5.05
C GLY A 42 -16.70 12.26 -3.53
N ARG A 43 -17.07 11.08 -2.99
CA ARG A 43 -17.04 10.79 -1.55
C ARG A 43 -16.00 9.79 -1.12
N TYR A 44 -15.54 8.93 -2.03
CA TYR A 44 -14.61 7.83 -1.73
C TYR A 44 -13.37 7.92 -2.61
N GLY A 45 -12.21 7.82 -1.96
CA GLY A 45 -10.94 7.53 -2.61
C GLY A 45 -10.58 6.06 -2.40
N TRP A 46 -10.16 5.38 -3.46
CA TRP A 46 -9.70 4.00 -3.38
C TRP A 46 -8.18 3.96 -3.28
N LEU A 47 -7.68 3.27 -2.27
CA LEU A 47 -6.26 3.01 -2.10
C LEU A 47 -6.01 1.51 -2.06
N LEU A 48 -5.31 1.00 -3.08
CA LEU A 48 -4.85 -0.39 -3.08
C LEU A 48 -3.60 -0.50 -2.21
N MET A 49 -3.73 -1.16 -1.06
CA MET A 49 -2.57 -1.50 -0.24
C MET A 49 -1.79 -2.65 -0.87
N ARG A 50 -0.54 -2.39 -1.18
CA ARG A 50 0.39 -3.41 -1.70
C ARG A 50 1.26 -3.96 -0.57
N PRO A 51 1.87 -5.14 -0.75
CA PRO A 51 2.94 -5.59 0.14
C PRO A 51 4.04 -4.55 0.24
N MET A 52 4.76 -4.55 1.37
CA MET A 52 5.86 -3.61 1.59
C MET A 52 6.96 -3.78 0.54
N SER A 53 7.45 -2.67 0.03
CA SER A 53 8.61 -2.61 -0.84
C SER A 53 9.90 -2.94 -0.06
N LEU A 54 11.00 -3.18 -0.77
CA LEU A 54 12.30 -3.40 -0.15
C LEU A 54 12.79 -2.16 0.61
N TRP A 55 12.38 -0.97 0.20
CA TRP A 55 12.70 0.25 0.93
C TRP A 55 11.94 0.34 2.25
N GLU A 56 10.65 0.06 2.26
CA GLU A 56 9.82 0.05 3.48
C GLU A 56 10.25 -1.03 4.46
N SER A 57 10.77 -2.16 3.96
CA SER A 57 11.33 -3.24 4.80
C SER A 57 12.78 -3.03 5.22
N GLY A 58 13.41 -1.92 4.82
CA GLY A 58 14.80 -1.60 5.17
C GLY A 58 15.86 -2.38 4.38
N ASP A 59 15.47 -3.12 3.34
CA ASP A 59 16.39 -3.90 2.52
C ASP A 59 16.93 -3.13 1.30
N SER A 60 16.46 -1.90 1.07
CA SER A 60 16.93 -1.01 0.01
C SER A 60 17.27 0.36 0.57
N THR A 61 18.35 0.95 0.06
CA THR A 61 18.80 2.30 0.43
C THR A 61 17.88 3.41 -0.08
N GLY A 62 17.07 3.11 -1.11
CA GLY A 62 16.21 4.10 -1.75
C GLY A 62 16.94 5.17 -2.56
N GLU A 63 18.24 4.98 -2.86
CA GLU A 63 19.06 5.94 -3.63
C GLU A 63 18.50 6.22 -5.01
N VAL A 64 17.87 5.19 -5.62
CA VAL A 64 17.20 5.32 -6.90
C VAL A 64 15.69 5.26 -6.71
N SER A 65 14.98 6.25 -7.21
CA SER A 65 13.52 6.24 -7.28
C SER A 65 13.04 6.26 -8.73
N LEU A 66 11.87 5.69 -8.97
CA LEU A 66 11.26 5.71 -10.30
C LEU A 66 11.05 7.15 -10.79
N GLY A 67 10.69 8.08 -9.90
CA GLY A 67 10.56 9.50 -10.24
C GLY A 67 11.87 10.11 -10.72
N LYS A 68 12.99 9.82 -10.06
CA LYS A 68 14.32 10.29 -10.50
C LYS A 68 14.73 9.72 -11.85
N LEU A 69 14.36 8.47 -12.15
CA LEU A 69 14.61 7.87 -13.45
C LEU A 69 13.97 8.65 -14.61
N PHE A 70 12.81 9.25 -14.37
CA PHE A 70 12.13 10.07 -15.39
C PHE A 70 12.61 11.51 -15.46
N THR A 71 13.11 12.06 -14.34
CA THR A 71 13.47 13.49 -14.28
C THR A 71 14.95 13.74 -14.50
N SER A 72 15.82 12.82 -14.13
CA SER A 72 17.28 13.00 -14.18
C SER A 72 17.99 11.65 -14.41
N PRO A 73 17.77 10.98 -15.55
CA PRO A 73 18.30 9.64 -15.79
C PRO A 73 19.84 9.59 -15.81
N GLU A 74 20.49 10.68 -16.19
CA GLU A 74 21.96 10.82 -16.22
C GLU A 74 22.61 10.90 -14.84
N ALA A 75 21.85 11.25 -13.80
CA ALA A 75 22.34 11.38 -12.44
C ALA A 75 22.18 10.08 -11.61
N ILE A 76 21.86 8.96 -12.24
CA ILE A 76 21.60 7.71 -11.55
C ILE A 76 22.90 6.97 -11.33
N GLY A 77 23.34 6.93 -10.09
CA GLY A 77 24.39 6.06 -9.59
C GLY A 77 23.95 5.53 -8.24
N ALA A 78 23.85 4.22 -8.12
CA ALA A 78 23.53 3.58 -6.87
C ALA A 78 24.25 2.22 -6.74
N SER A 79 24.54 1.82 -5.53
CA SER A 79 25.05 0.50 -5.21
C SER A 79 24.04 -0.26 -4.35
N SER A 80 24.07 -1.57 -4.47
CA SER A 80 23.26 -2.44 -3.63
C SER A 80 24.17 -3.41 -2.86
N HIS A 81 23.88 -3.58 -1.58
CA HIS A 81 24.53 -4.60 -0.74
C HIS A 81 23.80 -5.95 -0.81
N VAL A 82 22.73 -6.03 -1.62
CA VAL A 82 21.93 -7.24 -1.78
C VAL A 82 22.60 -8.13 -2.81
N ASP A 83 23.21 -9.21 -2.37
CA ASP A 83 23.74 -10.27 -3.21
C ASP A 83 22.62 -11.18 -3.77
N ILE A 84 22.96 -12.11 -4.65
CA ILE A 84 21.99 -13.01 -5.28
C ILE A 84 21.29 -13.90 -4.27
N ALA A 85 22.00 -14.40 -3.26
CA ALA A 85 21.41 -15.25 -2.23
C ALA A 85 20.39 -14.45 -1.39
N ARG A 86 20.77 -13.24 -1.00
CA ARG A 86 19.84 -12.33 -0.30
C ARG A 86 18.64 -11.97 -1.14
N LEU A 87 18.83 -11.69 -2.44
CA LEU A 87 17.74 -11.39 -3.35
C LEU A 87 16.74 -12.58 -3.45
N ALA A 88 17.25 -13.80 -3.62
CA ALA A 88 16.42 -14.99 -3.65
C ALA A 88 15.61 -15.15 -2.34
N TYR A 89 16.24 -14.92 -1.20
CA TYR A 89 15.57 -14.93 0.09
C TYR A 89 14.46 -13.87 0.15
N LEU A 90 14.71 -12.62 -0.26
CA LEU A 90 13.75 -11.54 -0.23
C LEU A 90 12.52 -11.82 -1.12
N ILE A 91 12.74 -12.45 -2.27
CA ILE A 91 11.66 -12.89 -3.15
C ILE A 91 10.77 -13.94 -2.43
N CYS A 92 11.38 -14.92 -1.79
CA CYS A 92 10.65 -15.96 -1.06
C CYS A 92 9.94 -15.41 0.19
N ARG A 93 10.58 -14.50 0.92
CA ARG A 93 9.99 -13.85 2.11
C ARG A 93 8.75 -13.04 1.75
N GLY A 94 8.82 -12.33 0.61
CA GLY A 94 7.80 -11.38 0.19
C GLY A 94 7.75 -10.11 1.06
N GLY A 95 6.72 -9.32 0.87
CA GLY A 95 6.56 -8.01 1.51
C GLY A 95 5.45 -7.93 2.57
N TRP A 96 5.01 -9.04 3.15
CA TRP A 96 4.02 -9.00 4.23
C TRP A 96 4.67 -8.53 5.54
N PRO A 97 4.07 -7.56 6.26
CA PRO A 97 4.66 -6.99 7.49
C PRO A 97 5.02 -8.05 8.52
N ARG A 98 4.16 -9.07 8.71
CA ARG A 98 4.43 -10.16 9.65
C ARG A 98 5.63 -11.04 9.24
N ALA A 99 5.87 -11.23 7.95
CA ALA A 99 7.03 -11.99 7.47
C ALA A 99 8.32 -11.21 7.66
N ILE A 100 8.26 -9.88 7.53
CA ILE A 100 9.38 -8.97 7.76
C ILE A 100 9.72 -8.92 9.26
N ALA A 101 8.73 -8.73 10.13
CA ALA A 101 8.91 -8.68 11.58
C ALA A 101 9.55 -9.96 12.15
N LYS A 102 9.14 -11.14 11.68
CA LYS A 102 9.73 -12.42 12.11
C LYS A 102 11.21 -12.59 11.77
N GLN A 103 11.69 -11.89 10.75
CA GLN A 103 13.11 -11.90 10.41
C GLN A 103 13.93 -11.15 11.45
N THR A 104 13.42 -10.04 11.95
CA THR A 104 14.08 -9.21 12.96
C THR A 104 14.24 -9.99 14.28
N GLU A 105 13.25 -10.80 14.65
CA GLU A 105 13.31 -11.63 15.87
C GLU A 105 14.35 -12.78 15.79
N LYS A 106 14.65 -13.29 14.58
CA LYS A 106 15.66 -14.35 14.39
C LYS A 106 17.09 -13.84 14.28
N SER A 107 17.28 -12.54 14.12
CA SER A 107 18.58 -11.89 13.96
C SER A 107 19.05 -11.22 15.24
N ALA A 108 18.27 -11.26 16.29
CA ALA A 108 18.60 -10.82 17.65
C ALA A 108 18.89 -12.00 18.58
#